data_29ed58af1f5f3f3e469a0eacc368ec24
#
_entry.id   29ed58af1f5f3f3e469a0eacc368ec24
#
_cell.length_a   1.000
_cell.length_b   1.000
_cell.length_c   1.000
_cell.angle_alpha   90.00
_cell.angle_beta   90.00
_cell.angle_gamma   90.00
#
_symmetry.space_group_name_H-M   'P 1'
#
loop_
_entity.id
_entity.type
_entity.pdbx_description
1 polymer ?
#
loop_
_entity_poly.entity_id
_entity_poly.type
_entity_poly.pdbx_seq_one_letter_code
_entity_poly.pdbx_strand_id
1 'polypeptide(L)'
;EFKPYNGFSLDFTIDFNHPAIDASTQRYTLNFSADAFMRQISRARTFGFMRDIEYLQSRGLCLGGSFDCAIVVDDYRVLNEDGLRFEDEFVRHKMLDAIGDLFMCGHNIIGAFTAYKSGHALNNKLLQA
;
A
#
# COMPACT_ATOMS: atom_id res chain seq x y z
N GLU A 1 9.64 11.33 4.47
CA GLU A 1 10.90 12.08 4.32
C GLU A 1 11.51 11.84 2.96
N PHE A 2 12.02 12.89 2.35
CA PHE A 2 12.86 12.81 1.16
C PHE A 2 14.31 13.10 1.50
N LYS A 3 15.22 12.33 0.90
CA LYS A 3 16.66 12.56 0.97
C LYS A 3 17.26 12.60 -0.43
N PRO A 4 18.39 13.30 -0.64
CA PRO A 4 19.08 13.28 -1.94
C PRO A 4 19.47 11.85 -2.34
N TYR A 5 19.21 11.50 -3.58
CA TYR A 5 19.56 10.22 -4.15
C TYR A 5 19.60 10.34 -5.68
N ASN A 6 20.52 9.64 -6.31
CA ASN A 6 20.64 9.63 -7.78
C ASN A 6 19.68 8.55 -8.36
N GLY A 7 18.44 8.93 -8.54
CA GLY A 7 17.36 8.06 -9.00
C GLY A 7 16.11 8.29 -8.16
N PHE A 8 15.17 7.36 -8.19
CA PHE A 8 13.99 7.39 -7.33
C PHE A 8 13.91 6.07 -6.57
N SER A 9 14.09 6.12 -5.26
CA SER A 9 13.96 4.96 -4.40
C SER A 9 12.87 5.19 -3.33
N LEU A 10 12.22 4.10 -2.94
CA LEU A 10 11.18 4.12 -1.91
C LEU A 10 11.49 3.07 -0.85
N ASP A 11 11.34 3.45 0.40
CA ASP A 11 11.41 2.55 1.55
C ASP A 11 10.16 2.79 2.40
N PHE A 12 9.26 1.82 2.40
CA PHE A 12 7.96 1.94 3.07
C PHE A 12 7.84 0.90 4.17
N THR A 13 7.46 1.35 5.36
CA THR A 13 7.17 0.50 6.51
C THR A 13 5.73 0.74 6.97
N ILE A 14 4.99 -0.35 7.15
CA ILE A 14 3.67 -0.34 7.80
C ILE A 14 3.81 -0.95 9.19
N ASP A 15 2.84 -0.67 10.04
CA ASP A 15 2.82 -1.21 11.39
C ASP A 15 1.36 -1.49 11.78
N PHE A 16 0.89 -2.67 11.38
CA PHE A 16 -0.45 -3.16 11.72
C PHE A 16 -0.32 -4.27 12.77
N ASN A 17 -0.94 -4.07 13.90
CA ASN A 17 -1.03 -5.09 14.95
C ASN A 17 -2.22 -6.02 14.66
N HIS A 18 -2.04 -6.91 13.69
CA HIS A 18 -3.06 -7.86 13.26
C HIS A 18 -2.39 -9.20 12.91
N PRO A 19 -2.92 -10.36 13.38
CA PRO A 19 -2.27 -11.65 13.18
C PRO A 19 -1.92 -11.98 11.73
N ALA A 20 -2.81 -11.67 10.79
CA ALA A 20 -2.57 -11.94 9.37
C ALA A 20 -1.50 -11.04 8.75
N ILE A 21 -1.34 -9.82 9.25
CA ILE A 21 -0.38 -8.83 8.74
C ILE A 21 0.95 -8.96 9.48
N ASP A 22 0.93 -9.19 10.79
CA ASP A 22 2.14 -9.43 11.58
C ASP A 22 2.93 -10.64 11.10
N ALA A 23 2.25 -11.65 10.56
CA ALA A 23 2.89 -12.81 9.96
C ALA A 23 3.64 -12.50 8.66
N SER A 24 3.44 -11.32 8.09
CA SER A 24 4.07 -10.88 6.84
C SER A 24 5.17 -9.86 7.12
N THR A 25 6.03 -9.65 6.13
CA THR A 25 7.00 -8.56 6.15
C THR A 25 6.28 -7.22 6.00
N GLN A 26 6.51 -6.29 6.92
CA GLN A 26 5.86 -4.98 6.94
C GLN A 26 6.77 -3.85 6.43
N ARG A 27 7.89 -4.18 5.81
CA ARG A 27 8.81 -3.22 5.17
C ARG A 27 9.16 -3.67 3.78
N TYR A 28 9.15 -2.74 2.83
CA TYR A 28 9.54 -2.99 1.46
C TYR A 28 10.36 -1.84 0.90
N THR A 29 11.41 -2.17 0.17
CA THR A 29 12.30 -1.19 -0.48
C THR A 29 12.29 -1.42 -1.98
N LEU A 30 12.16 -0.35 -2.76
CA LEU A 30 12.10 -0.40 -4.22
C LEU A 30 12.99 0.67 -4.82
N ASN A 31 13.85 0.27 -5.74
CA ASN A 31 14.47 1.20 -6.70
C ASN A 31 13.53 1.29 -7.90
N PHE A 32 12.89 2.46 -8.08
CA PHE A 32 11.82 2.63 -9.04
C PHE A 32 12.32 2.53 -10.47
N SER A 33 11.67 1.67 -11.24
CA SER A 33 11.71 1.62 -12.69
C SER A 33 10.34 1.13 -13.17
N ALA A 34 9.99 1.37 -14.42
CA ALA A 34 8.74 0.86 -14.98
C ALA A 34 8.64 -0.67 -14.86
N ASP A 35 9.72 -1.38 -15.11
CA ASP A 35 9.79 -2.83 -15.02
C ASP A 35 9.65 -3.32 -13.57
N ALA A 36 10.36 -2.72 -12.62
CA ALA A 36 10.25 -3.06 -11.21
C ALA A 36 8.83 -2.80 -10.67
N PHE A 37 8.22 -1.68 -11.05
CA PHE A 37 6.84 -1.36 -10.69
C PHE A 37 5.86 -2.42 -11.22
N MET A 38 5.96 -2.78 -12.49
CA MET A 38 5.07 -3.77 -13.10
C MET A 38 5.19 -5.15 -12.46
N ARG A 39 6.41 -5.59 -12.17
CA ARG A 39 6.64 -6.94 -11.63
C ARG A 39 6.41 -7.04 -10.13
N GLN A 40 6.74 -6.01 -9.36
CA GLN A 40 6.83 -6.09 -7.91
C GLN A 40 5.68 -5.40 -7.20
N ILE A 41 5.04 -4.40 -7.81
CA ILE A 41 4.11 -3.50 -7.12
C ILE A 41 2.71 -3.50 -7.73
N SER A 42 2.59 -3.43 -9.06
CA SER A 42 1.31 -3.13 -9.73
C SER A 42 0.18 -4.12 -9.42
N ARG A 43 0.51 -5.36 -9.08
CA ARG A 43 -0.48 -6.41 -8.78
C ARG A 43 -0.89 -6.47 -7.31
N ALA A 44 -0.28 -5.66 -6.44
CA ALA A 44 -0.64 -5.64 -5.03
C ALA A 44 -2.02 -5.00 -4.83
N ARG A 45 -2.92 -5.73 -4.20
CA ARG A 45 -4.31 -5.31 -3.99
C ARG A 45 -4.43 -4.51 -2.70
N THR A 46 -5.43 -3.61 -2.68
CA THR A 46 -5.87 -2.99 -1.43
C THR A 46 -6.39 -4.04 -0.45
N PHE A 47 -6.45 -3.69 0.79
CA PHE A 47 -6.96 -4.58 1.83
C PHE A 47 -7.92 -3.84 2.76
N GLY A 48 -8.81 -4.59 3.37
CA GLY A 48 -9.77 -4.07 4.33
C GLY A 48 -10.13 -5.11 5.36
N PHE A 49 -10.58 -4.63 6.53
CA PHE A 49 -11.07 -5.49 7.60
C PHE A 49 -12.56 -5.75 7.40
N MET A 50 -12.98 -7.00 7.55
CA MET A 50 -14.36 -7.42 7.28
C MET A 50 -15.39 -6.56 8.01
N ARG A 51 -15.17 -6.27 9.29
CA ARG A 51 -16.06 -5.41 10.08
C ARG A 51 -16.21 -3.99 9.54
N ASP A 52 -15.11 -3.43 9.01
CA ASP A 52 -15.12 -2.08 8.42
C ASP A 52 -15.85 -2.09 7.08
N ILE A 53 -15.69 -3.15 6.30
CA ILE A 53 -16.39 -3.33 5.02
C ILE A 53 -17.90 -3.45 5.26
N GLU A 54 -18.31 -4.26 6.23
CA GLU A 54 -19.73 -4.42 6.60
C GLU A 54 -20.33 -3.08 7.04
N TYR A 55 -19.62 -2.32 7.86
CA TYR A 55 -20.03 -1.00 8.28
C TYR A 55 -20.20 -0.04 7.10
N LEU A 56 -19.22 0.01 6.19
CA LEU A 56 -19.27 0.87 5.02
C LEU A 56 -20.40 0.48 4.08
N GLN A 57 -20.62 -0.82 3.87
CA GLN A 57 -21.73 -1.31 3.04
C GLN A 57 -23.09 -0.96 3.64
N SER A 58 -23.24 -0.99 4.95
CA SER A 58 -24.47 -0.56 5.62
C SER A 58 -24.81 0.90 5.36
N ARG A 59 -23.80 1.72 4.99
CA ARG A 59 -23.96 3.13 4.64
C ARG A 59 -23.95 3.38 3.14
N GLY A 60 -24.06 2.34 2.31
CA GLY A 60 -24.06 2.45 0.86
C GLY A 60 -22.69 2.76 0.26
N LEU A 61 -21.61 2.54 1.00
CA LEU A 61 -20.23 2.72 0.55
C LEU A 61 -19.59 1.36 0.26
N CYS A 62 -18.48 1.37 -0.48
CA CYS A 62 -17.71 0.15 -0.79
C CYS A 62 -18.52 -0.93 -1.52
N LEU A 63 -19.50 -0.54 -2.34
CA LEU A 63 -20.42 -1.48 -3.02
C LEU A 63 -19.75 -2.25 -4.17
N GLY A 64 -18.66 -1.72 -4.71
CA GLY A 64 -17.90 -2.35 -5.79
C GLY A 64 -16.78 -3.27 -5.31
N GLY A 65 -16.59 -3.38 -4.01
CA GLY A 65 -15.53 -4.24 -3.45
C GLY A 65 -15.87 -5.72 -3.62
N SER A 66 -14.90 -6.50 -4.10
CA SER A 66 -15.02 -7.95 -4.21
C SER A 66 -13.71 -8.62 -3.80
N PHE A 67 -13.76 -9.92 -3.51
CA PHE A 67 -12.58 -10.73 -3.23
C PHE A 67 -11.59 -10.78 -4.41
N ASP A 68 -12.04 -10.48 -5.63
CA ASP A 68 -11.17 -10.48 -6.81
C ASP A 68 -10.22 -9.28 -6.85
N CYS A 69 -10.65 -8.14 -6.30
CA CYS A 69 -9.91 -6.88 -6.39
C CYS A 69 -9.37 -6.37 -5.06
N ALA A 70 -9.68 -7.03 -3.95
CA ALA A 70 -9.23 -6.62 -2.62
C ALA A 70 -8.93 -7.81 -1.72
N ILE A 71 -8.00 -7.64 -0.79
CA ILE A 71 -7.74 -8.59 0.29
C ILE A 71 -8.70 -8.27 1.42
N VAL A 72 -9.49 -9.24 1.85
CA VAL A 72 -10.40 -9.09 3.00
C VAL A 72 -9.85 -9.90 4.17
N VAL A 73 -9.74 -9.26 5.31
CA VAL A 73 -9.16 -9.83 6.54
C VAL A 73 -10.19 -9.80 7.65
N ASP A 74 -10.40 -10.94 8.32
CA ASP A 74 -11.18 -10.98 9.57
C ASP A 74 -10.29 -10.65 10.77
N ASP A 75 -10.70 -11.01 11.99
CA ASP A 75 -9.90 -10.72 13.18
C ASP A 75 -8.60 -11.53 13.26
N TYR A 76 -8.44 -12.57 12.43
CA TYR A 76 -7.32 -13.53 12.54
C TYR A 76 -6.61 -13.84 11.23
N ARG A 77 -7.29 -13.79 10.08
CA ARG A 77 -6.76 -14.32 8.83
C ARG A 77 -7.28 -13.61 7.59
N VAL A 78 -6.62 -13.87 6.47
CA VAL A 78 -7.08 -13.51 5.13
C VAL A 78 -8.22 -14.43 4.73
N LEU A 79 -9.34 -13.86 4.27
CA LEU A 79 -10.55 -14.58 3.87
C LEU A 79 -10.56 -15.01 2.40
N ASN A 80 -9.73 -14.40 1.57
CA ASN A 80 -9.64 -14.76 0.14
C ASN A 80 -9.20 -16.21 -0.04
N GLU A 81 -9.95 -17.00 -0.80
CA GLU A 81 -9.65 -18.42 -1.03
C GLU A 81 -8.28 -18.64 -1.67
N ASP A 82 -7.90 -17.78 -2.63
CA ASP A 82 -6.61 -17.86 -3.32
C ASP A 82 -5.45 -17.28 -2.51
N GLY A 83 -5.71 -16.74 -1.32
CA GLY A 83 -4.71 -16.14 -0.45
C GLY A 83 -4.11 -14.86 -1.01
N LEU A 84 -2.83 -14.63 -0.73
CA LEU A 84 -2.09 -13.45 -1.16
C LEU A 84 -1.37 -13.69 -2.49
N ARG A 85 -1.26 -12.65 -3.31
CA ARG A 85 -0.42 -12.65 -4.53
C ARG A 85 1.06 -12.55 -4.20
N PHE A 86 1.38 -11.89 -3.09
CA PHE A 86 2.73 -11.78 -2.54
C PHE A 86 2.64 -11.98 -1.02
N GLU A 87 3.67 -12.57 -0.42
CA GLU A 87 3.74 -12.74 1.03
C GLU A 87 3.61 -11.39 1.77
N ASP A 88 4.19 -10.34 1.20
CA ASP A 88 4.19 -8.96 1.71
C ASP A 88 3.28 -8.03 0.91
N GLU A 89 2.16 -8.53 0.43
CA GLU A 89 1.22 -7.77 -0.42
C GLU A 89 0.69 -6.51 0.27
N PHE A 90 0.51 -6.55 1.58
CA PHE A 90 0.01 -5.40 2.35
C PHE A 90 0.93 -4.17 2.23
N VAL A 91 2.23 -4.34 2.48
CA VAL A 91 3.20 -3.23 2.38
C VAL A 91 3.42 -2.81 0.93
N ARG A 92 3.40 -3.75 -0.01
CA ARG A 92 3.52 -3.43 -1.44
C ARG A 92 2.36 -2.57 -1.94
N HIS A 93 1.15 -2.84 -1.48
CA HIS A 93 0.00 -2.00 -1.84
C HIS A 93 0.12 -0.60 -1.23
N LYS A 94 0.55 -0.48 0.01
CA LYS A 94 0.81 0.83 0.63
C LYS A 94 1.89 1.61 -0.14
N MET A 95 2.87 0.94 -0.68
CA MET A 95 3.86 1.55 -1.56
C MET A 95 3.24 1.99 -2.89
N LEU A 96 2.34 1.18 -3.47
CA LEU A 96 1.58 1.56 -4.66
C LEU A 96 0.79 2.86 -4.44
N ASP A 97 0.10 2.96 -3.31
CA ASP A 97 -0.63 4.17 -2.92
C ASP A 97 0.30 5.38 -2.82
N ALA A 98 1.47 5.21 -2.18
CA ALA A 98 2.46 6.28 -2.05
C ALA A 98 2.99 6.74 -3.42
N ILE A 99 3.28 5.80 -4.31
CA ILE A 99 3.73 6.13 -5.67
C ILE A 99 2.66 6.97 -6.39
N GLY A 100 1.40 6.57 -6.31
CA GLY A 100 0.29 7.32 -6.89
C GLY A 100 0.16 8.73 -6.30
N ASP A 101 0.26 8.84 -4.99
CA ASP A 101 0.21 10.15 -4.31
C ASP A 101 1.37 11.05 -4.71
N LEU A 102 2.59 10.52 -4.83
CA LEU A 102 3.77 11.30 -5.19
C LEU A 102 3.73 11.82 -6.62
N PHE A 103 3.04 11.12 -7.53
CA PHE A 103 2.83 11.62 -8.90
C PHE A 103 1.96 12.89 -8.96
N MET A 104 1.23 13.19 -7.89
CA MET A 104 0.44 14.44 -7.80
C MET A 104 1.30 15.71 -7.79
N CYS A 105 2.61 15.61 -7.61
CA CYS A 105 3.49 16.79 -7.74
C CYS A 105 3.65 17.30 -9.18
N GLY A 106 3.27 16.50 -10.17
CA GLY A 106 3.30 16.88 -11.58
C GLY A 106 4.67 16.82 -12.25
N HIS A 107 5.70 16.36 -11.54
CA HIS A 107 7.07 16.25 -12.03
C HIS A 107 7.68 14.92 -11.66
N ASN A 108 8.68 14.48 -12.42
CA ASN A 108 9.48 13.33 -12.05
C ASN A 108 10.26 13.64 -10.77
N ILE A 109 10.38 12.62 -9.91
CA ILE A 109 11.06 12.76 -8.63
C ILE A 109 12.44 12.10 -8.72
N ILE A 110 13.46 12.83 -8.29
CA ILE A 110 14.82 12.32 -8.09
C ILE A 110 15.10 12.43 -6.60
N GLY A 111 15.19 11.29 -5.92
CA GLY A 111 15.41 11.26 -4.48
C GLY A 111 15.04 9.93 -3.86
N ALA A 112 15.36 9.78 -2.59
CA ALA A 112 14.98 8.64 -1.76
C ALA A 112 13.82 9.03 -0.84
N PHE A 113 12.70 8.33 -0.98
CA PHE A 113 11.50 8.52 -0.16
C PHE A 113 11.44 7.43 0.90
N THR A 114 11.39 7.83 2.15
CA THR A 114 11.23 6.92 3.30
C THR A 114 9.95 7.26 4.03
N ALA A 115 9.11 6.25 4.24
CA ALA A 115 7.84 6.41 4.93
C ALA A 115 7.64 5.34 6.00
N TYR A 116 7.08 5.77 7.12
CA TYR A 116 6.67 4.92 8.22
C TYR A 116 5.22 5.24 8.59
N LYS A 117 4.34 4.25 8.52
CA LYS A 117 2.89 4.41 8.80
C LYS A 117 2.23 5.54 7.99
N SER A 118 2.76 5.86 6.82
CA SER A 118 2.23 6.95 6.01
C SER A 118 0.94 6.54 5.29
N GLY A 119 0.13 7.53 4.94
CA GLY A 119 -1.07 7.39 4.12
C GLY A 119 -1.24 8.60 3.22
N HIS A 120 -2.35 8.65 2.47
CA HIS A 120 -2.62 9.71 1.51
C HIS A 120 -2.49 11.13 2.10
N ALA A 121 -3.03 11.34 3.30
CA ALA A 121 -3.00 12.66 3.94
C ALA A 121 -1.58 13.14 4.25
N LEU A 122 -0.74 12.27 4.79
CA LEU A 122 0.64 12.62 5.13
C LEU A 122 1.51 12.78 3.87
N ASN A 123 1.32 11.91 2.89
CA ASN A 123 1.99 12.01 1.59
C ASN A 123 1.68 13.35 0.91
N ASN A 124 0.42 13.75 0.95
CA ASN A 124 -0.03 15.02 0.37
C ASN A 124 0.59 16.22 1.09
N LYS A 125 0.66 16.18 2.42
CA LYS A 125 1.34 17.24 3.19
C LYS A 125 2.81 17.36 2.84
N LEU A 126 3.49 16.24 2.62
CA LEU A 126 4.90 16.24 2.22
C LEU A 126 5.07 16.90 0.85
N LEU A 127 4.19 16.64 -0.10
CA LEU A 127 4.22 17.28 -1.43
C LEU A 127 3.99 18.78 -1.39
N GLN A 128 3.22 19.28 -0.42
CA GLN A 128 2.95 20.71 -0.24
C GLN A 128 4.11 21.47 0.40
N ALA A 129 5.04 20.76 0.96
CA ALA A 129 6.19 21.39 1.64
C ALA A 129 7.30 21.88 0.63
#